data_8e806bf3e907d52af033ae4c22e8c9f7
#
_entry.id   8e806bf3e907d52af033ae4c22e8c9f7
#
_cell.length_a   1.000
_cell.length_b   1.000
_cell.length_c   1.000
_cell.angle_alpha   90.00
_cell.angle_beta   90.00
_cell.angle_gamma   90.00
#
_symmetry.space_group_name_H-M   'P 1'
#
loop_
_entity.id
_entity.type
_entity.pdbx_description
1 polymer ?
#
loop_
_entity_poly.entity_id
_entity_poly.type
_entity_poly.pdbx_seq_one_letter_code
_entity_poly.pdbx_strand_id
1 'polypeptide(L)'
;MVQVVHTQQLYSASNKKGHTDMKVALVTGASRGIGKACAIRLAKDGYAVVINYSHSEEQAQKVLDEIVAAGGTAITYKADVSDLNQVKQMVKDVSKELGGIDVLVNNAGIVRDEYLLMLNKDTLDTCMDLNVKGYFYCAQQAVLKMFRKKSGVIINMSSVSSKFALPGDRKSTRLNS
;
A
#
# COMPACT_ATOMS: atom_id res chain seq x y z
N MET A 1 15.79 3.17 11.10
CA MET A 1 16.78 3.05 10.02
C MET A 1 16.00 2.63 8.77
N VAL A 2 15.83 3.53 7.83
CA VAL A 2 15.11 3.26 6.57
C VAL A 2 16.12 2.60 5.65
N GLN A 3 15.98 1.29 5.42
CA GLN A 3 16.78 0.58 4.44
C GLN A 3 16.04 0.66 3.11
N VAL A 4 16.41 1.65 2.30
CA VAL A 4 16.07 1.64 0.87
C VAL A 4 17.06 0.67 0.24
N VAL A 5 16.60 -0.53 -0.09
CA VAL A 5 17.41 -1.46 -0.88
C VAL A 5 17.42 -0.93 -2.31
N HIS A 6 18.48 -0.21 -2.65
CA HIS A 6 18.71 0.28 -4.00
C HIS A 6 19.14 -0.88 -4.89
N THR A 7 18.29 -1.29 -5.78
CA THR A 7 18.76 -1.99 -7.00
C THR A 7 19.33 -0.96 -7.97
N GLN A 8 20.53 -0.43 -7.65
CA GLN A 8 21.25 0.54 -8.50
C GLN A 8 21.64 -0.02 -9.88
N GLN A 9 21.49 -1.31 -10.15
CA GLN A 9 21.97 -1.93 -11.38
C GLN A 9 21.00 -1.86 -12.56
N LEU A 10 19.72 -1.59 -12.36
CA LEU A 10 18.76 -1.50 -13.49
C LEU A 10 18.41 -0.08 -13.91
N TYR A 11 18.77 0.91 -13.10
CA TYR A 11 18.45 2.32 -13.35
C TYR A 11 19.52 3.07 -14.17
N SER A 12 20.67 2.46 -14.46
CA SER A 12 21.83 3.14 -15.09
C SER A 12 21.74 3.29 -16.61
N ALA A 13 20.75 2.72 -17.27
CA ALA A 13 20.69 2.71 -18.75
C ALA A 13 19.79 3.78 -19.39
N SER A 14 19.00 4.54 -18.62
CA SER A 14 18.09 5.52 -19.19
C SER A 14 17.92 6.74 -18.31
N ASN A 15 18.67 7.76 -18.60
CA ASN A 15 18.47 9.17 -18.29
C ASN A 15 19.22 9.80 -17.10
N LYS A 16 20.13 10.72 -17.44
CA LYS A 16 20.93 11.59 -16.55
C LYS A 16 20.13 12.65 -15.77
N LYS A 17 18.80 12.52 -15.59
CA LYS A 17 17.93 13.49 -14.88
C LYS A 17 16.97 12.91 -13.85
N GLY A 18 17.13 11.68 -13.37
CA GLY A 18 16.42 11.19 -12.16
C GLY A 18 14.86 11.19 -12.19
N HIS A 19 14.22 11.41 -13.32
CA HIS A 19 12.78 11.28 -13.51
C HIS A 19 12.49 10.23 -14.57
N THR A 20 11.77 9.18 -14.20
CA THR A 20 11.20 8.24 -15.16
C THR A 20 9.96 8.87 -15.76
N ASP A 21 9.78 8.77 -17.07
CA ASP A 21 8.50 9.11 -17.73
C ASP A 21 7.37 8.11 -17.36
N MET A 22 7.70 7.09 -16.57
CA MET A 22 6.76 6.07 -16.11
C MET A 22 5.84 6.61 -15.02
N LYS A 23 4.56 6.27 -15.11
CA LYS A 23 3.60 6.52 -14.01
C LYS A 23 3.95 5.65 -12.81
N VAL A 24 3.75 6.19 -11.61
CA VAL A 24 4.11 5.55 -10.34
C VAL A 24 2.87 5.06 -9.62
N ALA A 25 2.89 3.79 -9.23
CA ALA A 25 1.83 3.16 -8.44
C ALA A 25 2.35 2.77 -7.06
N LEU A 26 1.77 3.32 -6.00
CA LEU A 26 2.01 2.90 -4.62
C LEU A 26 0.94 1.90 -4.19
N VAL A 27 1.35 0.70 -3.80
CA VAL A 27 0.45 -0.35 -3.30
C VAL A 27 0.79 -0.65 -1.85
N THR A 28 -0.13 -0.35 -0.92
CA THR A 28 0.08 -0.63 0.50
C THR A 28 -0.21 -2.08 0.84
N GLY A 29 0.60 -2.68 1.73
CA GLY A 29 0.46 -4.09 2.09
C GLY A 29 0.66 -5.04 0.91
N ALA A 30 1.61 -4.73 0.02
CA ALA A 30 1.79 -5.42 -1.26
C ALA A 30 2.69 -6.67 -1.19
N SER A 31 3.11 -7.11 -0.01
CA SER A 31 3.99 -8.28 0.16
C SER A 31 3.32 -9.62 -0.13
N ARG A 32 1.97 -9.68 -0.16
CA ARG A 32 1.20 -10.92 -0.38
C ARG A 32 -0.24 -10.64 -0.82
N GLY A 33 -0.96 -11.71 -1.16
CA GLY A 33 -2.40 -11.68 -1.42
C GLY A 33 -2.81 -10.72 -2.52
N ILE A 34 -3.89 -9.97 -2.28
CA ILE A 34 -4.46 -9.03 -3.25
C ILE A 34 -3.49 -7.91 -3.58
N GLY A 35 -2.80 -7.35 -2.57
CA GLY A 35 -1.80 -6.31 -2.78
C GLY A 35 -0.65 -6.74 -3.70
N LYS A 36 -0.13 -7.96 -3.51
CA LYS A 36 0.86 -8.56 -4.43
C LYS A 36 0.31 -8.65 -5.85
N ALA A 37 -0.91 -9.18 -6.02
CA ALA A 37 -1.52 -9.32 -7.34
C ALA A 37 -1.72 -7.96 -8.04
N CYS A 38 -2.14 -6.94 -7.30
CA CYS A 38 -2.24 -5.56 -7.80
C CYS A 38 -0.87 -5.01 -8.22
N ALA A 39 0.17 -5.22 -7.40
CA ALA A 39 1.52 -4.76 -7.70
C ALA A 39 2.06 -5.38 -9.00
N ILE A 40 1.95 -6.71 -9.14
CA ILE A 40 2.37 -7.42 -10.36
C ILE A 40 1.58 -6.95 -11.58
N ARG A 41 0.27 -6.76 -11.44
CA ARG A 41 -0.57 -6.31 -12.54
C ARG A 41 -0.21 -4.90 -13.00
N LEU A 42 -0.05 -3.95 -12.08
CA LEU A 42 0.34 -2.58 -12.39
C LEU A 42 1.74 -2.51 -13.04
N ALA A 43 2.68 -3.35 -12.59
CA ALA A 43 3.99 -3.44 -13.23
C ALA A 43 3.90 -3.94 -14.68
N LYS A 44 3.03 -4.94 -14.96
CA LYS A 44 2.76 -5.42 -16.33
C LYS A 44 2.10 -4.35 -17.21
N ASP A 45 1.32 -3.45 -16.61
CA ASP A 45 0.67 -2.33 -17.31
C ASP A 45 1.64 -1.13 -17.47
N GLY A 46 2.93 -1.28 -17.13
CA GLY A 46 3.99 -0.29 -17.37
C GLY A 46 4.17 0.75 -16.28
N TYR A 47 3.63 0.54 -15.09
CA TYR A 47 3.89 1.42 -13.94
C TYR A 47 5.19 1.06 -13.22
N ALA A 48 5.88 2.07 -12.70
CA ALA A 48 6.88 1.88 -11.65
C ALA A 48 6.15 1.64 -10.33
N VAL A 49 6.32 0.46 -9.72
CA VAL A 49 5.52 0.04 -8.57
C VAL A 49 6.29 0.16 -7.27
N VAL A 50 5.68 0.79 -6.28
CA VAL A 50 6.16 0.82 -4.90
C VAL A 50 5.42 -0.25 -4.10
N ILE A 51 6.16 -1.27 -3.68
CA ILE A 51 5.69 -2.40 -2.87
C ILE A 51 5.85 -2.00 -1.40
N ASN A 52 4.80 -1.42 -0.80
CA ASN A 52 4.87 -1.09 0.62
C ASN A 52 4.58 -2.33 1.49
N TYR A 53 5.36 -2.45 2.56
CA TYR A 53 5.18 -3.47 3.60
C TYR A 53 5.55 -2.90 4.97
N SER A 54 5.04 -3.52 6.06
CA SER A 54 5.40 -3.16 7.43
C SER A 54 6.40 -4.16 8.05
N HIS A 55 6.08 -5.45 8.05
CA HIS A 55 6.88 -6.49 8.73
C HIS A 55 7.43 -7.58 7.79
N SER A 56 6.81 -7.77 6.63
CA SER A 56 7.05 -8.90 5.73
C SER A 56 8.08 -8.56 4.64
N GLU A 57 9.33 -8.26 5.05
CA GLU A 57 10.39 -7.82 4.13
C GLU A 57 10.76 -8.90 3.09
N GLU A 58 10.97 -10.13 3.54
CA GLU A 58 11.31 -11.25 2.64
C GLU A 58 10.24 -11.49 1.56
N GLN A 59 8.95 -11.41 1.95
CA GLN A 59 7.86 -11.57 1.00
C GLN A 59 7.77 -10.38 0.02
N ALA A 60 8.02 -9.16 0.50
CA ALA A 60 8.06 -7.98 -0.36
C ALA A 60 9.22 -8.09 -1.38
N GLN A 61 10.37 -8.60 -0.95
CA GLN A 61 11.51 -8.84 -1.84
C GLN A 61 11.17 -9.88 -2.92
N LYS A 62 10.50 -10.98 -2.57
CA LYS A 62 10.06 -11.99 -3.56
C LYS A 62 9.10 -11.38 -4.60
N VAL A 63 8.23 -10.45 -4.20
CA VAL A 63 7.36 -9.75 -5.14
C VAL A 63 8.15 -8.82 -6.06
N LEU A 64 9.14 -8.12 -5.52
CA LEU A 64 10.06 -7.30 -6.31
C LEU A 64 10.79 -8.14 -7.36
N ASP A 65 11.39 -9.25 -6.92
CA ASP A 65 12.15 -10.14 -7.80
C ASP A 65 11.26 -10.71 -8.93
N GLU A 66 10.01 -11.07 -8.62
CA GLU A 66 9.04 -11.55 -9.62
C GLU A 66 8.70 -10.46 -10.65
N ILE A 67 8.51 -9.21 -10.21
CA ILE A 67 8.24 -8.09 -11.12
C ILE A 67 9.44 -7.81 -12.01
N VAL A 68 10.65 -7.78 -11.44
CA VAL A 68 11.89 -7.51 -12.17
C VAL A 68 12.19 -8.63 -13.17
N ALA A 69 12.03 -9.89 -12.78
CA ALA A 69 12.19 -11.04 -13.67
C ALA A 69 11.23 -11.01 -14.87
N ALA A 70 10.05 -10.41 -14.70
CA ALA A 70 9.08 -10.19 -15.77
C ALA A 70 9.35 -8.92 -16.61
N GLY A 71 10.47 -8.22 -16.37
CA GLY A 71 10.85 -6.98 -17.07
C GLY A 71 10.16 -5.72 -16.57
N GLY A 72 9.43 -5.78 -15.45
CA GLY A 72 8.80 -4.63 -14.82
C GLY A 72 9.75 -3.81 -13.95
N THR A 73 9.27 -2.67 -13.48
CA THR A 73 10.01 -1.77 -12.56
C THR A 73 9.30 -1.71 -11.22
N ALA A 74 10.01 -2.00 -10.14
CA ALA A 74 9.46 -1.88 -8.79
C ALA A 74 10.56 -1.54 -7.77
N ILE A 75 10.13 -1.01 -6.62
CA ILE A 75 10.93 -0.86 -5.40
C ILE A 75 10.13 -1.37 -4.21
N THR A 76 10.82 -1.80 -3.17
CA THR A 76 10.20 -2.08 -1.88
C THR A 76 10.32 -0.88 -0.96
N TYR A 77 9.32 -0.63 -0.11
CA TYR A 77 9.37 0.43 0.89
C TYR A 77 8.76 -0.03 2.21
N LYS A 78 9.57 -0.01 3.27
CA LYS A 78 9.12 -0.36 4.62
C LYS A 78 8.49 0.85 5.29
N ALA A 79 7.19 0.77 5.57
CA ALA A 79 6.46 1.75 6.37
C ALA A 79 5.20 1.13 6.96
N ASP A 80 4.92 1.46 8.22
CA ASP A 80 3.62 1.21 8.84
C ASP A 80 2.67 2.34 8.46
N VAL A 81 1.63 2.01 7.70
CA VAL A 81 0.67 3.03 7.23
C VAL A 81 -0.27 3.53 8.32
N SER A 82 -0.33 2.88 9.49
CA SER A 82 -1.01 3.41 10.67
C SER A 82 -0.27 4.59 11.34
N ASP A 83 1.01 4.75 11.01
CA ASP A 83 1.86 5.86 11.46
C ASP A 83 1.93 6.97 10.40
N LEU A 84 1.33 8.11 10.69
CA LEU A 84 1.31 9.27 9.79
C LEU A 84 2.72 9.77 9.41
N ASN A 85 3.69 9.69 10.33
CA ASN A 85 5.05 10.18 10.05
C ASN A 85 5.77 9.27 9.07
N GLN A 86 5.61 7.95 9.22
CA GLN A 86 6.15 6.97 8.26
C GLN A 86 5.49 7.13 6.88
N VAL A 87 4.17 7.36 6.82
CA VAL A 87 3.47 7.63 5.55
C VAL A 87 3.98 8.91 4.89
N LYS A 88 4.13 10.01 5.64
CA LYS A 88 4.70 11.26 5.12
C LYS A 88 6.10 11.05 4.54
N GLN A 89 6.94 10.32 5.27
CA GLN A 89 8.31 10.04 4.82
C GLN A 89 8.29 9.17 3.55
N MET A 90 7.50 8.10 3.53
CA MET A 90 7.34 7.24 2.36
C MET A 90 6.93 8.03 1.11
N VAL A 91 5.88 8.83 1.20
CA VAL A 91 5.38 9.61 0.06
C VAL A 91 6.39 10.67 -0.40
N LYS A 92 7.15 11.26 0.54
CA LYS A 92 8.23 12.20 0.23
C LYS A 92 9.36 11.52 -0.54
N ASP A 93 9.84 10.37 -0.07
CA ASP A 93 10.96 9.63 -0.66
C ASP A 93 10.58 9.07 -2.03
N VAL A 94 9.42 8.42 -2.14
CA VAL A 94 8.87 7.93 -3.41
C VAL A 94 8.75 9.08 -4.42
N SER A 95 8.24 10.24 -3.99
CA SER A 95 8.10 11.39 -4.88
C SER A 95 9.45 11.96 -5.34
N LYS A 96 10.46 11.89 -4.48
CA LYS A 96 11.82 12.34 -4.81
C LYS A 96 12.51 11.37 -5.77
N GLU A 97 12.33 10.08 -5.56
CA GLU A 97 13.01 9.01 -6.32
C GLU A 97 12.33 8.75 -7.67
N LEU A 98 10.99 8.65 -7.69
CA LEU A 98 10.22 8.25 -8.86
C LEU A 98 9.43 9.39 -9.51
N GLY A 99 9.50 10.61 -9.00
CA GLY A 99 8.84 11.78 -9.58
C GLY A 99 7.39 12.01 -9.14
N GLY A 100 6.84 11.19 -8.26
CA GLY A 100 5.51 11.38 -7.68
C GLY A 100 4.74 10.08 -7.46
N ILE A 101 3.42 10.20 -7.30
CA ILE A 101 2.48 9.09 -7.21
C ILE A 101 1.33 9.40 -8.15
N ASP A 102 1.01 8.48 -9.06
CA ASP A 102 -0.09 8.60 -10.01
C ASP A 102 -1.26 7.69 -9.64
N VAL A 103 -0.95 6.53 -9.02
CA VAL A 103 -1.94 5.59 -8.52
C VAL A 103 -1.61 5.23 -7.08
N LEU A 104 -2.59 5.29 -6.19
CA LEU A 104 -2.53 4.73 -4.84
C LEU A 104 -3.52 3.57 -4.73
N VAL A 105 -3.04 2.40 -4.32
CA VAL A 105 -3.88 1.27 -3.92
C VAL A 105 -3.78 1.11 -2.41
N ASN A 106 -4.80 1.56 -1.68
CA ASN A 106 -4.95 1.32 -0.26
C ASN A 106 -5.47 -0.11 -0.06
N ASN A 107 -4.55 -1.02 0.28
CA ASN A 107 -4.83 -2.44 0.47
C ASN A 107 -4.35 -2.95 1.84
N ALA A 108 -3.40 -2.27 2.50
CA ALA A 108 -2.94 -2.67 3.82
C ALA A 108 -4.12 -2.76 4.80
N GLY A 109 -4.27 -3.88 5.48
CA GLY A 109 -5.35 -4.07 6.42
C GLY A 109 -5.17 -5.35 7.23
N ILE A 110 -5.85 -5.40 8.36
CA ILE A 110 -5.93 -6.57 9.23
C ILE A 110 -7.38 -6.93 9.50
N VAL A 111 -7.59 -8.22 9.76
CA VAL A 111 -8.84 -8.76 10.29
C VAL A 111 -8.54 -9.31 11.67
N ARG A 112 -9.33 -8.92 12.66
CA ARG A 112 -9.30 -9.40 14.03
C ARG A 112 -10.74 -9.75 14.41
N ASP A 113 -11.13 -11.00 14.15
CA ASP A 113 -12.49 -11.46 14.45
C ASP A 113 -12.59 -11.84 15.93
N GLU A 114 -13.45 -11.12 16.64
CA GLU A 114 -13.78 -11.35 18.03
C GLU A 114 -15.27 -11.08 18.26
N TYR A 115 -15.89 -11.81 19.20
CA TYR A 115 -17.24 -11.47 19.64
C TYR A 115 -17.25 -10.08 20.30
N LEU A 116 -18.29 -9.31 20.11
CA LEU A 116 -18.40 -7.95 20.65
C LEU A 116 -18.16 -7.90 22.16
N LEU A 117 -18.62 -8.90 22.90
CA LEU A 117 -18.44 -9.01 24.35
C LEU A 117 -16.96 -9.21 24.77
N MET A 118 -16.12 -9.70 23.87
CA MET A 118 -14.70 -9.99 24.12
C MET A 118 -13.78 -8.94 23.50
N LEU A 119 -14.33 -8.09 22.63
CA LEU A 119 -13.56 -7.08 21.92
C LEU A 119 -12.99 -6.05 22.90
N ASN A 120 -11.68 -6.06 23.05
CA ASN A 120 -11.01 -5.06 23.87
C ASN A 120 -10.67 -3.79 23.05
N LYS A 121 -10.36 -2.73 23.78
CA LYS A 121 -10.05 -1.42 23.20
C LYS A 121 -8.84 -1.49 22.26
N ASP A 122 -7.80 -2.22 22.61
CA ASP A 122 -6.55 -2.26 21.83
C ASP A 122 -6.74 -2.95 20.48
N THR A 123 -7.54 -4.02 20.46
CA THR A 123 -7.93 -4.70 19.19
C THR A 123 -8.74 -3.75 18.31
N LEU A 124 -9.69 -3.02 18.89
CA LEU A 124 -10.49 -2.04 18.15
C LEU A 124 -9.60 -0.92 17.58
N ASP A 125 -8.77 -0.31 18.42
CA ASP A 125 -7.87 0.78 18.03
C ASP A 125 -6.93 0.33 16.93
N THR A 126 -6.30 -0.83 17.08
CA THR A 126 -5.41 -1.39 16.05
C THR A 126 -6.11 -1.56 14.70
N CYS A 127 -7.35 -2.07 14.70
CA CYS A 127 -8.13 -2.21 13.48
C CYS A 127 -8.48 -0.84 12.86
N MET A 128 -8.88 0.13 13.69
CA MET A 128 -9.23 1.47 13.23
C MET A 128 -8.00 2.22 12.72
N ASP A 129 -6.87 2.10 13.40
CA ASP A 129 -5.63 2.77 13.03
C ASP A 129 -5.13 2.29 11.67
N LEU A 130 -5.13 0.98 11.43
CA LEU A 130 -4.65 0.44 10.16
C LEU A 130 -5.69 0.55 9.03
N ASN A 131 -6.92 0.05 9.27
CA ASN A 131 -7.91 -0.10 8.20
C ASN A 131 -8.61 1.21 7.81
N VAL A 132 -8.62 2.22 8.71
CA VAL A 132 -9.30 3.50 8.49
C VAL A 132 -8.30 4.64 8.43
N LYS A 133 -7.55 4.88 9.51
CA LYS A 133 -6.60 6.00 9.55
C LYS A 133 -5.45 5.79 8.54
N GLY A 134 -4.95 4.56 8.38
CA GLY A 134 -3.92 4.25 7.39
C GLY A 134 -4.34 4.60 5.96
N TYR A 135 -5.55 4.25 5.57
CA TYR A 135 -6.11 4.63 4.27
C TYR A 135 -6.23 6.15 4.10
N PHE A 136 -6.73 6.81 5.15
CA PHE A 136 -6.85 8.26 5.16
C PHE A 136 -5.48 8.94 5.04
N TYR A 137 -4.48 8.51 5.81
CA TYR A 137 -3.13 9.09 5.78
C TYR A 137 -2.48 8.93 4.41
N CYS A 138 -2.52 7.72 3.85
CA CYS A 138 -1.98 7.46 2.52
C CYS A 138 -2.70 8.29 1.45
N ALA A 139 -4.03 8.33 1.47
CA ALA A 139 -4.82 9.13 0.54
C ALA A 139 -4.50 10.63 0.65
N GLN A 140 -4.45 11.17 1.86
CA GLN A 140 -4.14 12.58 2.10
C GLN A 140 -2.76 12.96 1.53
N GLN A 141 -1.74 12.14 1.81
CA GLN A 141 -0.39 12.43 1.33
C GLN A 141 -0.24 12.23 -0.19
N ALA A 142 -0.91 11.24 -0.76
CA ALA A 142 -0.92 11.02 -2.21
C ALA A 142 -1.64 12.16 -2.95
N VAL A 143 -2.80 12.60 -2.46
CA VAL A 143 -3.56 13.71 -3.05
C VAL A 143 -2.73 14.99 -3.13
N LEU A 144 -1.91 15.30 -2.13
CA LEU A 144 -1.02 16.46 -2.16
C LEU A 144 -0.03 16.43 -3.35
N LYS A 145 0.36 15.23 -3.82
CA LYS A 145 1.21 15.07 -5.00
C LYS A 145 0.41 15.06 -6.29
N MET A 146 -0.72 14.36 -6.31
CA MET A 146 -1.65 14.28 -7.45
C MET A 146 -2.24 15.64 -7.80
N PHE A 147 -2.56 16.46 -6.80
CA PHE A 147 -3.13 17.80 -6.98
C PHE A 147 -2.23 18.71 -7.84
N ARG A 148 -0.92 18.67 -7.61
CA ARG A 148 0.05 19.45 -8.39
C ARG A 148 0.10 19.01 -9.85
N LYS A 149 -0.10 17.72 -10.11
CA LYS A 149 -0.13 17.13 -11.46
C LYS A 149 -1.52 17.26 -12.11
N LYS A 150 -2.56 17.66 -11.36
CA LYS A 150 -3.98 17.64 -11.74
C LYS A 150 -4.44 16.28 -12.27
N SER A 151 -3.84 15.20 -11.80
CA SER A 151 -4.11 13.82 -12.21
C SER A 151 -3.72 12.85 -11.11
N GLY A 152 -4.49 11.79 -10.95
CA GLY A 152 -4.22 10.70 -10.02
C GLY A 152 -5.45 9.84 -9.80
N VAL A 153 -5.21 8.59 -9.32
CA VAL A 153 -6.26 7.63 -8.99
C VAL A 153 -6.01 7.05 -7.62
N ILE A 154 -7.04 6.97 -6.79
CA ILE A 154 -7.00 6.29 -5.49
C ILE A 154 -7.99 5.14 -5.52
N ILE A 155 -7.50 3.94 -5.22
CA ILE A 155 -8.29 2.71 -5.11
C ILE A 155 -8.27 2.28 -3.66
N ASN A 156 -9.45 2.24 -3.01
CA ASN A 156 -9.59 1.74 -1.66
C ASN A 156 -10.15 0.31 -1.70
N MET A 157 -9.38 -0.64 -1.18
CA MET A 157 -9.83 -2.02 -1.08
C MET A 157 -10.85 -2.15 0.06
N SER A 158 -11.99 -2.74 -0.26
CA SER A 158 -13.07 -3.00 0.69
C SER A 158 -13.30 -4.51 0.79
N SER A 159 -14.30 -4.92 1.54
CA SER A 159 -14.67 -6.32 1.72
C SER A 159 -16.15 -6.53 1.43
N VAL A 160 -16.49 -7.73 0.96
CA VAL A 160 -17.87 -8.18 0.84
C VAL A 160 -18.59 -8.17 2.20
N SER A 161 -17.85 -8.31 3.29
CA SER A 161 -18.37 -8.20 4.66
C SER A 161 -18.95 -6.80 4.99
N SER A 162 -18.68 -5.80 4.15
CA SER A 162 -19.34 -4.49 4.28
C SER A 162 -20.84 -4.56 3.92
N LYS A 163 -21.25 -5.55 3.12
CA LYS A 163 -22.63 -5.76 2.65
C LYS A 163 -23.29 -6.98 3.26
N PHE A 164 -22.52 -8.03 3.54
CA PHE A 164 -23.03 -9.31 4.02
C PHE A 164 -22.41 -9.61 5.39
N ALA A 165 -23.25 -9.79 6.40
CA ALA A 165 -22.83 -10.25 7.70
C ALA A 165 -22.51 -11.76 7.63
N LEU A 166 -21.31 -12.15 8.04
CA LEU A 166 -20.96 -13.55 8.22
C LEU A 166 -21.24 -13.97 9.68
N PRO A 167 -21.58 -15.25 9.94
CA PRO A 167 -21.68 -15.76 11.30
C PRO A 167 -20.37 -15.48 12.06
N GLY A 168 -20.47 -14.80 13.24
CA GLY A 168 -19.30 -14.37 14.00
C GLY A 168 -18.73 -12.99 13.60
N ASP A 169 -19.24 -12.36 12.56
CA ASP A 169 -18.86 -10.99 12.20
C ASP A 169 -19.41 -9.99 13.25
N ARG A 170 -18.57 -9.07 13.69
CA ARG A 170 -18.93 -7.99 14.63
C ARG A 170 -20.12 -7.13 14.21
N LYS A 171 -20.39 -7.09 12.89
CA LYS A 171 -21.49 -6.33 12.31
C LYS A 171 -22.83 -7.05 12.43
N SER A 172 -22.84 -8.33 12.79
CA SER A 172 -24.04 -9.18 12.81
C SER A 172 -24.61 -9.41 14.20
N THR A 173 -24.37 -8.55 15.17
CA THR A 173 -25.17 -8.55 16.39
C THR A 173 -26.60 -8.06 16.10
N ARG A 174 -27.30 -8.70 15.19
CA ARG A 174 -28.74 -8.78 15.29
C ARG A 174 -29.04 -9.76 16.42
N LEU A 175 -29.35 -9.22 17.56
CA LEU A 175 -30.18 -9.91 18.53
C LEU A 175 -31.49 -10.25 17.78
N ASN A 176 -31.61 -11.50 17.35
CA ASN A 176 -32.88 -12.02 16.95
C ASN A 176 -33.73 -12.08 18.23
N SER A 177 -34.54 -11.06 18.44
CA SER A 177 -35.70 -11.12 19.34
C SER A 177 -36.76 -12.02 18.71
#